data_c1bd14e1eb9c46a9bfe47418a16650aa
#
_entry.id   c1bd14e1eb9c46a9bfe47418a16650aa
#
_cell.length_a   1.000
_cell.length_b   1.000
_cell.length_c   1.000
_cell.angle_alpha   90.00
_cell.angle_beta   90.00
_cell.angle_gamma   90.00
#
_symmetry.space_group_name_H-M   'P 1'
#
loop_
_entity.id
_entity.type
_entity.pdbx_description
1 polymer ?
#
loop_
_entity_poly.entity_id
_entity_poly.type
_entity_poly.pdbx_seq_one_letter_code
_entity_poly.pdbx_strand_id
1 'polypeptide(L)'
;FLFTDREALDALTGFATRFAAYYKTLCFCAPADLDLSYYCDNYAHSLSARQLITNGMTRVVNVRRALELARYRGSGRAVIAVDDAMLPENSGAFRVEFEDGKALSVQPTTDAPDAELPIGVFSAALMGCLPVEQMVWRPDVAVPCPEAVAPVFYRKPNWICNHF
;
A
#
# COMPACT_ATOMS: atom_id res chain seq x y z
N PHE A 1 -9.63 12.35 9.72
CA PHE A 1 -8.52 12.96 10.45
C PHE A 1 -7.28 12.91 9.59
N LEU A 2 -6.76 14.06 9.17
CA LEU A 2 -5.47 14.24 8.52
C LEU A 2 -4.66 15.23 9.33
N PHE A 3 -3.41 14.88 9.63
CA PHE A 3 -2.48 15.74 10.34
C PHE A 3 -1.08 15.53 9.77
N THR A 4 -0.26 16.55 9.81
CA THR A 4 1.10 16.57 9.27
C THR A 4 2.16 16.42 10.35
N ASP A 5 1.79 16.71 11.60
CA ASP A 5 2.68 16.72 12.75
C ASP A 5 1.90 16.48 14.06
N ARG A 6 2.62 16.39 15.16
CA ARG A 6 2.04 16.16 16.47
C ARG A 6 1.14 17.30 16.94
N GLU A 7 1.52 18.54 16.67
CA GLU A 7 0.74 19.71 17.10
C GLU A 7 -0.64 19.70 16.43
N ALA A 8 -0.70 19.37 15.15
CA ALA A 8 -1.96 19.21 14.42
C ALA A 8 -2.82 18.07 14.98
N LEU A 9 -2.20 16.93 15.38
CA LEU A 9 -2.91 15.83 16.02
C LEU A 9 -3.48 16.26 17.38
N ASP A 10 -2.67 16.94 18.21
CA ASP A 10 -3.09 17.43 19.53
C ASP A 10 -4.22 18.44 19.40
N ALA A 11 -4.17 19.33 18.40
CA ALA A 11 -5.21 20.29 18.12
C ALA A 11 -6.55 19.61 17.68
N LEU A 12 -6.46 18.60 16.82
CA LEU A 12 -7.64 17.83 16.36
C LEU A 12 -8.27 17.03 17.50
N THR A 13 -7.47 16.38 18.34
CA THR A 13 -7.96 15.63 19.51
C THR A 13 -8.53 16.57 20.56
N GLY A 14 -7.87 17.70 20.84
CA GLY A 14 -8.38 18.74 21.72
C GLY A 14 -9.69 19.37 21.24
N PHE A 15 -9.86 19.55 19.93
CA PHE A 15 -11.14 19.95 19.35
C PHE A 15 -12.22 18.90 19.58
N ALA A 16 -11.91 17.63 19.33
CA ALA A 16 -12.86 16.53 19.50
C ALA A 16 -13.32 16.38 20.97
N THR A 17 -12.42 16.56 21.94
CA THR A 17 -12.74 16.45 23.37
C THR A 17 -13.73 17.52 23.85
N ARG A 18 -13.83 18.67 23.18
CA ARG A 18 -14.83 19.69 23.51
C ARG A 18 -16.27 19.20 23.35
N PHE A 19 -16.49 18.19 22.55
CA PHE A 19 -17.79 17.60 22.32
C PHE A 19 -18.09 16.41 23.24
N ALA A 20 -17.17 16.01 24.11
CA ALA A 20 -17.34 14.87 25.00
C ALA A 20 -18.53 14.99 25.97
N ALA A 21 -18.97 16.21 26.28
CA ALA A 21 -20.17 16.44 27.08
C ALA A 21 -21.48 16.12 26.34
N TYR A 22 -21.45 16.12 25.01
CA TYR A 22 -22.63 15.92 24.17
C TYR A 22 -22.67 14.53 23.50
N TYR A 23 -21.52 13.95 23.24
CA TYR A 23 -21.39 12.69 22.49
C TYR A 23 -20.57 11.67 23.28
N LYS A 24 -21.07 10.44 23.34
CA LYS A 24 -20.40 9.32 24.01
C LYS A 24 -19.32 8.68 23.14
N THR A 25 -19.40 8.85 21.83
CA THR A 25 -18.53 8.20 20.86
C THR A 25 -18.15 9.18 19.78
N LEU A 26 -16.87 9.22 19.45
CA LEU A 26 -16.32 9.92 18.30
C LEU A 26 -15.92 8.90 17.24
N CYS A 27 -16.48 9.03 16.04
CA CYS A 27 -16.09 8.21 14.88
C CYS A 27 -15.42 9.09 13.84
N PHE A 28 -14.30 8.63 13.33
CA PHE A 28 -13.60 9.33 12.24
C PHE A 28 -12.81 8.36 11.37
N CYS A 29 -12.61 8.74 10.11
CA CYS A 29 -11.72 8.01 9.21
C CYS A 29 -10.28 8.44 9.45
N ALA A 30 -9.39 7.47 9.53
CA ALA A 30 -7.96 7.67 9.70
C ALA A 30 -7.18 6.74 8.74
N PRO A 31 -5.92 7.05 8.42
CA PRO A 31 -5.04 6.12 7.72
C PRO A 31 -4.99 4.75 8.42
N ALA A 32 -4.90 3.68 7.62
CA ALA A 32 -4.97 2.31 8.15
C ALA A 32 -3.79 1.94 9.06
N ASP A 33 -2.67 2.63 8.93
CA ASP A 33 -1.45 2.47 9.71
C ASP A 33 -1.40 3.33 10.99
N LEU A 34 -2.40 4.22 11.18
CA LEU A 34 -2.50 5.04 12.38
C LEU A 34 -3.15 4.23 13.51
N ASP A 35 -2.43 4.07 14.60
CA ASP A 35 -2.95 3.52 15.85
C ASP A 35 -2.98 4.60 16.93
N LEU A 36 -4.17 5.11 17.23
CA LEU A 36 -4.37 6.14 18.24
C LEU A 36 -4.44 5.61 19.68
N SER A 37 -4.43 4.29 19.88
CA SER A 37 -4.47 3.70 21.23
C SER A 37 -3.27 4.12 22.08
N TYR A 38 -2.11 4.35 21.46
CA TYR A 38 -0.90 4.84 22.13
C TYR A 38 -0.97 6.28 22.63
N TYR A 39 -1.99 7.04 22.20
CA TYR A 39 -2.18 8.44 22.60
C TYR A 39 -3.27 8.59 23.68
N CYS A 40 -3.86 7.49 24.13
CA CYS A 40 -4.90 7.50 25.17
C CYS A 40 -4.28 7.22 26.52
N ASP A 41 -4.31 8.17 27.44
CA ASP A 41 -3.73 8.05 28.79
C ASP A 41 -4.42 6.97 29.65
N ASN A 42 -5.61 6.54 29.28
CA ASN A 42 -6.37 5.56 30.03
C ASN A 42 -6.76 4.35 29.18
N TYR A 43 -5.74 3.63 28.75
CA TYR A 43 -5.86 2.46 27.89
C TYR A 43 -6.84 1.38 28.43
N ALA A 44 -6.89 1.19 29.73
CA ALA A 44 -7.73 0.16 30.38
C ALA A 44 -9.22 0.46 30.34
N HIS A 45 -9.63 1.71 30.11
CA HIS A 45 -11.02 2.16 30.14
C HIS A 45 -11.52 2.75 28.81
N SER A 46 -10.65 2.91 27.81
CA SER A 46 -11.06 3.39 26.50
C SER A 46 -11.49 2.21 25.62
N LEU A 47 -12.77 2.20 25.26
CA LEU A 47 -13.29 1.33 24.21
C LEU A 47 -12.96 1.96 22.86
N SER A 48 -11.94 1.46 22.20
CA SER A 48 -11.68 1.76 20.80
C SER A 48 -12.07 0.57 19.92
N ALA A 49 -12.92 0.79 18.93
CA ALA A 49 -13.20 -0.17 17.89
C ALA A 49 -12.59 0.33 16.59
N ARG A 50 -11.83 -0.53 15.92
CA ARG A 50 -11.22 -0.25 14.61
C ARG A 50 -11.88 -1.11 13.56
N GLN A 51 -12.44 -0.48 12.54
CA GLN A 51 -12.95 -1.15 11.36
C GLN A 51 -12.07 -0.80 10.17
N LEU A 52 -11.52 -1.81 9.50
CA LEU A 52 -10.84 -1.62 8.23
C LEU A 52 -11.88 -1.54 7.11
N ILE A 53 -11.96 -0.40 6.44
CA ILE A 53 -12.87 -0.18 5.33
C ILE A 53 -12.04 -0.26 4.04
N THR A 54 -12.36 -1.22 3.17
CA THR A 54 -11.67 -1.45 1.91
C THR A 54 -12.47 -0.86 0.75
N ASN A 55 -12.65 0.46 0.75
CA ASN A 55 -13.52 1.14 -0.22
C ASN A 55 -12.80 1.59 -1.50
N GLY A 56 -11.49 1.47 -1.60
CA GLY A 56 -10.74 1.90 -2.76
C GLY A 56 -10.36 0.72 -3.66
N MET A 57 -10.66 0.81 -4.94
CA MET A 57 -10.09 -0.08 -5.95
C MET A 57 -9.08 0.71 -6.79
N THR A 58 -7.90 0.14 -6.95
CA THR A 58 -6.87 0.69 -7.82
C THR A 58 -6.53 -0.33 -8.91
N ARG A 59 -6.52 0.11 -10.16
CA ARG A 59 -6.06 -0.68 -11.28
C ARG A 59 -4.95 0.05 -12.03
N VAL A 60 -3.83 -0.60 -12.21
CA VAL A 60 -2.77 -0.13 -13.09
C VAL A 60 -3.20 -0.35 -14.53
N VAL A 61 -3.20 0.71 -15.32
CA VAL A 61 -3.58 0.69 -16.75
C VAL A 61 -2.38 0.69 -17.68
N ASN A 62 -1.18 0.93 -17.16
CA ASN A 62 0.08 0.84 -17.87
C ASN A 62 1.17 0.35 -16.91
N VAL A 63 1.50 -0.93 -16.99
CA VAL A 63 2.42 -1.59 -16.07
C VAL A 63 3.82 -0.99 -16.15
N ARG A 64 4.34 -0.83 -17.36
CA ARG A 64 5.68 -0.24 -17.55
C ARG A 64 5.78 1.15 -16.93
N ARG A 65 4.81 2.01 -17.24
CA ARG A 65 4.81 3.39 -16.72
C ARG A 65 4.61 3.44 -15.21
N ALA A 66 3.80 2.56 -14.67
CA ALA A 66 3.61 2.46 -13.22
C ALA A 66 4.89 2.05 -12.51
N LEU A 67 5.65 1.11 -13.06
CA LEU A 67 6.97 0.71 -12.54
C LEU A 67 7.99 1.86 -12.66
N GLU A 68 8.00 2.61 -13.77
CA GLU A 68 8.90 3.76 -13.92
C GLU A 68 8.65 4.86 -12.88
N LEU A 69 7.39 5.04 -12.47
CA LEU A 69 6.97 6.06 -11.51
C LEU A 69 6.96 5.57 -10.05
N ALA A 70 7.07 4.27 -9.84
CA ALA A 70 7.02 3.68 -8.50
C ALA A 70 8.16 4.15 -7.60
N ARG A 71 7.96 3.98 -6.29
CA ARG A 71 9.02 4.14 -5.30
C ARG A 71 9.45 2.77 -4.79
N TYR A 72 10.75 2.63 -4.65
CA TYR A 72 11.43 1.41 -4.24
C TYR A 72 12.11 1.58 -2.89
N ARG A 73 12.49 0.49 -2.25
CA ARG A 73 13.36 0.53 -1.06
C ARG A 73 14.79 0.25 -1.47
N GLY A 74 15.67 1.26 -1.32
CA GLY A 74 17.09 1.10 -1.63
C GLY A 74 17.37 0.96 -3.13
N SER A 75 18.29 0.07 -3.46
CA SER A 75 18.78 -0.20 -4.82
C SER A 75 18.72 -1.69 -5.12
N GLY A 76 18.49 -2.06 -6.37
CA GLY A 76 18.40 -3.46 -6.76
C GLY A 76 17.83 -3.67 -8.16
N ARG A 77 17.47 -4.94 -8.40
CA ARG A 77 16.85 -5.41 -9.64
C ARG A 77 15.76 -6.43 -9.30
N ALA A 78 14.67 -6.40 -10.05
CA ALA A 78 13.63 -7.41 -9.99
C ALA A 78 13.04 -7.68 -11.39
N VAL A 79 12.59 -8.89 -11.63
CA VAL A 79 11.84 -9.29 -12.82
C VAL A 79 10.41 -9.62 -12.40
N ILE A 80 9.44 -8.88 -12.91
CA ILE A 80 8.04 -9.00 -12.52
C ILE A 80 7.22 -9.35 -13.76
N ALA A 81 6.58 -10.51 -13.74
CA ALA A 81 5.63 -10.91 -14.76
C ALA A 81 4.21 -10.54 -14.33
N VAL A 82 3.47 -9.94 -15.24
CA VAL A 82 2.07 -9.52 -15.03
C VAL A 82 1.20 -10.17 -16.08
N ASP A 83 0.04 -10.67 -15.66
CA ASP A 83 -1.02 -11.14 -16.54
C ASP A 83 -2.22 -10.19 -16.48
N ASP A 84 -2.64 -9.67 -17.63
CA ASP A 84 -3.77 -8.77 -17.80
C ASP A 84 -4.65 -9.17 -18.96
N ALA A 85 -5.73 -9.88 -18.67
CA ALA A 85 -6.68 -10.33 -19.69
C ALA A 85 -7.47 -9.21 -20.37
N MET A 86 -7.57 -8.02 -19.76
CA MET A 86 -8.30 -6.88 -20.31
C MET A 86 -7.44 -5.98 -21.20
N LEU A 87 -6.17 -5.81 -20.83
CA LEU A 87 -5.21 -4.97 -21.54
C LEU A 87 -3.96 -5.82 -21.85
N PRO A 88 -3.97 -6.58 -22.97
CA PRO A 88 -2.88 -7.51 -23.29
C PRO A 88 -1.49 -6.84 -23.38
N GLU A 89 -1.43 -5.54 -23.68
CA GLU A 89 -0.21 -4.75 -23.70
C GLU A 89 0.45 -4.60 -22.31
N ASN A 90 -0.28 -4.88 -21.24
CA ASN A 90 0.26 -4.93 -19.88
C ASN A 90 0.86 -6.28 -19.52
N SER A 91 0.51 -7.33 -20.29
CA SER A 91 0.99 -8.69 -20.02
C SER A 91 2.44 -8.88 -20.46
N GLY A 92 3.18 -9.60 -19.64
CA GLY A 92 4.57 -9.95 -19.91
C GLY A 92 5.47 -9.74 -18.70
N ALA A 93 6.76 -10.05 -18.87
CA ALA A 93 7.77 -9.84 -17.85
C ALA A 93 8.51 -8.52 -18.07
N PHE A 94 8.71 -7.78 -16.99
CA PHE A 94 9.40 -6.50 -16.96
C PHE A 94 10.59 -6.59 -16.00
N ARG A 95 11.78 -6.33 -16.50
CA ARG A 95 12.97 -6.12 -15.69
C ARG A 95 12.98 -4.69 -15.21
N VAL A 96 13.08 -4.51 -13.91
CA VAL A 96 13.18 -3.22 -13.24
C VAL A 96 14.53 -3.12 -12.57
N GLU A 97 15.30 -2.09 -12.88
CA GLU A 97 16.50 -1.71 -12.18
C GLU A 97 16.23 -0.40 -11.45
N PHE A 98 16.59 -0.32 -10.18
CA PHE A 98 16.31 0.85 -9.34
C PHE A 98 17.48 1.16 -8.41
N GLU A 99 17.65 2.44 -8.14
CA GLU A 99 18.68 2.98 -7.26
C GLU A 99 18.11 4.15 -6.47
N ASP A 100 18.47 4.22 -5.19
CA ASP A 100 18.02 5.27 -4.27
C ASP A 100 16.49 5.51 -4.29
N GLY A 101 15.75 4.42 -4.38
CA GLY A 101 14.30 4.43 -4.35
C GLY A 101 13.60 4.86 -5.64
N LYS A 102 14.33 4.99 -6.75
CA LYS A 102 13.79 5.39 -8.06
C LYS A 102 14.14 4.36 -9.13
N ALA A 103 13.25 4.17 -10.09
CA ALA A 103 13.57 3.36 -11.26
C ALA A 103 14.66 4.05 -12.10
N LEU A 104 15.68 3.27 -12.47
CA LEU A 104 16.68 3.63 -13.48
C LEU A 104 16.25 3.16 -14.87
N SER A 105 15.76 1.93 -14.95
CA SER A 105 15.26 1.36 -16.20
C SER A 105 14.11 0.39 -15.94
N VAL A 106 13.14 0.36 -16.87
CA VAL A 106 12.06 -0.63 -16.91
C VAL A 106 11.95 -1.13 -18.35
N GLN A 107 12.26 -2.40 -18.57
CA GLN A 107 12.29 -2.97 -19.92
C GLN A 107 11.57 -4.33 -19.96
N PRO A 108 10.85 -4.64 -21.05
CA PRO A 108 10.39 -6.00 -21.28
C PRO A 108 11.58 -6.97 -21.32
N THR A 109 11.38 -8.18 -20.81
CA THR A 109 12.40 -9.22 -20.73
C THR A 109 11.80 -10.59 -20.91
N THR A 110 12.64 -11.57 -21.22
CA THR A 110 12.32 -13.00 -21.24
C THR A 110 13.00 -13.75 -20.08
N ASP A 111 13.60 -13.02 -19.15
CA ASP A 111 14.23 -13.62 -17.98
C ASP A 111 13.17 -14.32 -17.10
N ALA A 112 13.62 -15.31 -16.32
CA ALA A 112 12.77 -15.94 -15.31
C ALA A 112 12.25 -14.89 -14.31
N PRO A 113 10.95 -14.84 -14.05
CA PRO A 113 10.37 -13.85 -13.16
C PRO A 113 10.67 -14.17 -11.68
N ASP A 114 10.91 -13.12 -10.91
CA ASP A 114 11.01 -13.16 -9.45
C ASP A 114 9.61 -13.16 -8.80
N ALA A 115 8.60 -12.64 -9.55
CA ALA A 115 7.18 -12.74 -9.20
C ALA A 115 6.31 -12.79 -10.45
N GLU A 116 5.23 -13.61 -10.40
CA GLU A 116 4.19 -13.70 -11.43
C GLU A 116 2.84 -13.35 -10.80
N LEU A 117 2.20 -12.31 -11.32
CA LEU A 117 1.05 -11.67 -10.68
C LEU A 117 -0.08 -11.39 -11.67
N PRO A 118 -1.34 -11.71 -11.33
CA PRO A 118 -2.48 -11.09 -12.00
C PRO A 118 -2.46 -9.58 -11.80
N ILE A 119 -2.95 -8.81 -12.77
CA ILE A 119 -2.93 -7.32 -12.75
C ILE A 119 -3.59 -6.72 -11.50
N GLY A 120 -4.63 -7.34 -10.97
CA GLY A 120 -5.29 -6.88 -9.74
C GLY A 120 -4.36 -6.98 -8.52
N VAL A 121 -3.63 -8.10 -8.40
CA VAL A 121 -2.64 -8.31 -7.33
C VAL A 121 -1.46 -7.38 -7.50
N PHE A 122 -0.93 -7.25 -8.73
CA PHE A 122 0.13 -6.31 -9.05
C PHE A 122 -0.24 -4.88 -8.64
N SER A 123 -1.47 -4.44 -8.97
CA SER A 123 -1.95 -3.11 -8.63
C SER A 123 -1.98 -2.88 -7.12
N ALA A 124 -2.56 -3.82 -6.37
CA ALA A 124 -2.63 -3.74 -4.91
C ALA A 124 -1.24 -3.76 -4.25
N ALA A 125 -0.33 -4.58 -4.79
CA ALA A 125 1.03 -4.71 -4.29
C ALA A 125 1.86 -3.46 -4.56
N LEU A 126 1.80 -2.92 -5.78
CA LEU A 126 2.54 -1.72 -6.16
C LEU A 126 2.11 -0.51 -5.35
N MET A 127 0.81 -0.40 -5.05
CA MET A 127 0.25 0.63 -4.17
C MET A 127 0.56 0.39 -2.70
N GLY A 128 1.15 -0.76 -2.32
CA GLY A 128 1.54 -1.08 -0.95
C GLY A 128 0.42 -1.58 -0.05
N CYS A 129 -0.75 -1.91 -0.63
CA CYS A 129 -1.84 -2.53 0.11
C CYS A 129 -1.56 -4.02 0.41
N LEU A 130 -0.82 -4.68 -0.47
CA LEU A 130 -0.46 -6.10 -0.37
C LEU A 130 1.07 -6.25 -0.40
N PRO A 131 1.75 -6.27 0.73
CA PRO A 131 3.20 -6.47 0.77
C PRO A 131 3.57 -7.94 0.47
N VAL A 132 4.83 -8.17 0.08
CA VAL A 132 5.32 -9.48 -0.36
C VAL A 132 5.07 -10.59 0.67
N GLU A 133 5.17 -10.31 1.96
CA GLU A 133 4.98 -11.26 3.06
C GLU A 133 3.53 -11.83 3.11
N GLN A 134 2.57 -11.07 2.56
CA GLN A 134 1.17 -11.50 2.44
C GLN A 134 0.87 -12.09 1.07
N MET A 135 1.63 -11.68 0.06
CA MET A 135 1.47 -12.11 -1.33
C MET A 135 1.74 -13.60 -1.50
N VAL A 136 2.75 -14.14 -0.80
CA VAL A 136 3.16 -15.55 -0.85
C VAL A 136 2.08 -16.53 -0.38
N TRP A 137 1.05 -16.04 0.32
CA TRP A 137 -0.08 -16.87 0.78
C TRP A 137 -1.23 -16.96 -0.23
N ARG A 138 -1.14 -16.25 -1.33
CA ARG A 138 -2.19 -16.27 -2.35
C ARG A 138 -1.98 -17.42 -3.35
N PRO A 139 -3.04 -18.19 -3.67
CA PRO A 139 -2.93 -19.33 -4.59
C PRO A 139 -2.79 -18.92 -6.06
N ASP A 140 -3.11 -17.66 -6.41
CA ASP A 140 -3.07 -17.09 -7.76
C ASP A 140 -1.77 -16.33 -8.06
N VAL A 141 -0.76 -16.48 -7.20
CA VAL A 141 0.51 -15.75 -7.26
C VAL A 141 1.68 -16.72 -7.12
N ALA A 142 2.70 -16.54 -7.93
CA ALA A 142 3.99 -17.19 -7.75
C ALA A 142 5.05 -16.15 -7.40
N VAL A 143 5.81 -16.39 -6.32
CA VAL A 143 6.93 -15.52 -5.90
C VAL A 143 8.16 -16.39 -5.67
N PRO A 144 8.86 -16.81 -6.74
CA PRO A 144 10.06 -17.61 -6.64
C PRO A 144 11.20 -16.96 -5.85
N CYS A 145 11.31 -15.62 -5.92
CA CYS A 145 12.37 -14.88 -5.26
C CYS A 145 11.79 -13.69 -4.45
N PRO A 146 11.23 -13.95 -3.24
CA PRO A 146 10.61 -12.89 -2.44
C PRO A 146 11.55 -11.73 -2.08
N GLU A 147 12.82 -12.02 -1.85
CA GLU A 147 13.83 -11.03 -1.51
C GLU A 147 14.11 -10.03 -2.65
N ALA A 148 14.02 -10.46 -3.90
CA ALA A 148 14.20 -9.58 -5.05
C ALA A 148 13.04 -8.58 -5.21
N VAL A 149 11.83 -8.99 -4.87
CA VAL A 149 10.62 -8.17 -5.04
C VAL A 149 10.18 -7.43 -3.77
N ALA A 150 10.73 -7.77 -2.60
CA ALA A 150 10.44 -7.07 -1.34
C ALA A 150 10.73 -5.55 -1.39
N PRO A 151 11.79 -5.08 -2.07
CA PRO A 151 12.01 -3.65 -2.26
C PRO A 151 10.98 -2.95 -3.14
N VAL A 152 10.26 -3.71 -3.97
CA VAL A 152 9.21 -3.20 -4.88
C VAL A 152 7.85 -3.22 -4.18
N PHE A 153 7.50 -4.36 -3.57
CA PHE A 153 6.19 -4.65 -2.99
C PHE A 153 6.23 -4.63 -1.46
N TYR A 154 6.39 -3.46 -0.91
CA TYR A 154 6.37 -3.22 0.53
C TYR A 154 5.13 -2.44 0.95
N ARG A 155 4.78 -2.48 2.21
CA ARG A 155 3.66 -1.70 2.75
C ARG A 155 3.96 -0.21 2.62
N LYS A 156 3.07 0.50 1.94
CA LYS A 156 3.10 1.95 1.76
C LYS A 156 1.89 2.55 2.47
N PRO A 157 2.00 3.70 3.14
CA PRO A 157 0.84 4.38 3.67
C PRO A 157 -0.08 4.79 2.51
N ASN A 158 -1.32 4.32 2.55
CA ASN A 158 -2.33 4.62 1.55
C ASN A 158 -3.58 5.11 2.24
N TRP A 159 -4.11 6.20 1.74
CA TRP A 159 -5.38 6.69 2.19
C TRP A 159 -6.21 7.22 1.02
N ILE A 160 -7.33 6.57 0.78
CA ILE A 160 -8.33 7.00 -0.20
C ILE A 160 -9.60 7.32 0.60
N CYS A 161 -9.95 8.60 0.67
CA CYS A 161 -11.14 9.06 1.39
C CYS A 161 -12.34 9.33 0.44
N ASN A 162 -12.22 9.00 -0.82
CA ASN A 162 -13.31 9.16 -1.77
C ASN A 162 -14.29 7.98 -1.62
N HIS A 163 -15.55 8.31 -1.44
CA HIS A 163 -16.65 7.36 -1.53
C HIS A 163 -17.17 7.39 -2.96
N PHE A 164 -17.12 6.24 -3.61
CA PHE A 164 -17.68 6.04 -4.94
C PHE A 164 -19.06 5.39 -4.85
#